data_87491aa0efd50281f7a5758ad49c18ba
#
_entry.id   87491aa0efd50281f7a5758ad49c18ba
#
_cell.length_a   1.000
_cell.length_b   1.000
_cell.length_c   1.000
_cell.angle_alpha   90.00
_cell.angle_beta   90.00
_cell.angle_gamma   90.00
#
_symmetry.space_group_name_H-M   'P 1'
#
loop_
_entity.id
_entity.type
_entity.pdbx_description
1 polymer ?
#
loop_
_entity_poly.entity_id
_entity_poly.type
_entity_poly.pdbx_seq_one_letter_code
_entity_poly.pdbx_strand_id
1 'polypeptide(L)'
;MSQIELYSYDSKEDYFDYNSPVIQEEREEHESKENITYYPVKVQYYHHYKMYYLVIPKEYLDELDYLRENKMDIFAKGKILTFTSKSGYNSHFSFDAVIDSSEEDLINPEIVYAYLVPIKEKYRYSRNLIGNYRVKERSGDLTYERMENALDEFVNGECCSENLEEYILGYDINYRRNFNHIFNYRRSYPLNIRNYFRIYKYQLKKIDRIFHKEMNTIKISSRTPQSIIGFIIYAIYQMRRSIYDKILVCSSSNSSADSIALELLKLKENVENLNLLRIYAKNQELIIRHKSLDEISYHKLIKKDYDRNNFFGGRNKLVEDNDIIISTCVNSYCDEIINYDFPFVIIVDANNSNENENLIPITLQAKHIVLIANEESDSGDDNLYKRMKYLYPGNHIEL
;
A
#
# COMPACT_ATOMS: atom_id res chain seq x y z
N MET A 1 33.47 7.51 14.05
CA MET A 1 32.02 7.68 14.26
C MET A 1 31.53 6.45 15.01
N SER A 2 30.81 6.62 16.11
CA SER A 2 30.12 5.49 16.74
C SER A 2 29.02 5.00 15.79
N GLN A 3 28.70 3.68 15.82
CA GLN A 3 27.61 3.15 14.96
C GLN A 3 26.27 3.85 15.22
N ILE A 4 26.07 4.48 16.36
CA ILE A 4 24.87 5.24 16.72
C ILE A 4 24.75 6.52 15.88
N GLU A 5 25.87 7.18 15.53
CA GLU A 5 25.88 8.41 14.70
C GLU A 5 25.44 8.15 13.24
N LEU A 6 25.44 6.89 12.80
CA LEU A 6 25.01 6.50 11.45
C LEU A 6 23.46 6.38 11.29
N TYR A 7 22.71 6.36 12.41
CA TYR A 7 21.27 6.03 12.40
C TYR A 7 20.37 7.12 13.02
N SER A 8 20.94 8.21 13.54
CA SER A 8 20.21 9.37 14.06
C SER A 8 20.45 10.59 13.18
N TYR A 9 19.45 11.45 13.10
CA TYR A 9 19.47 12.70 12.35
C TYR A 9 19.37 13.85 13.32
N ASP A 10 20.08 14.94 13.07
CA ASP A 10 20.12 16.10 13.95
C ASP A 10 18.83 16.94 13.86
N SER A 11 18.14 16.89 12.69
CA SER A 11 16.91 17.62 12.42
C SER A 11 16.04 16.92 11.37
N LYS A 12 14.83 17.45 11.14
CA LYS A 12 13.96 17.02 10.03
C LYS A 12 14.58 17.34 8.67
N GLU A 13 15.27 18.48 8.57
CA GLU A 13 15.99 18.88 7.36
C GLU A 13 17.13 17.93 7.03
N ASP A 14 17.89 17.48 8.04
CA ASP A 14 18.95 16.49 7.87
C ASP A 14 18.37 15.13 7.43
N TYR A 15 17.22 14.73 7.97
CA TYR A 15 16.48 13.55 7.51
C TYR A 15 16.05 13.68 6.05
N PHE A 16 15.57 14.85 5.63
CA PHE A 16 15.20 15.15 4.25
C PHE A 16 16.41 15.08 3.31
N ASP A 17 17.49 15.76 3.67
CA ASP A 17 18.70 15.84 2.87
C ASP A 17 19.35 14.46 2.64
N TYR A 18 19.14 13.51 3.57
CA TYR A 18 19.56 12.13 3.40
C TYR A 18 18.61 11.31 2.52
N ASN A 19 17.30 11.40 2.75
CA ASN A 19 16.31 10.51 2.12
C ASN A 19 15.88 10.97 0.72
N SER A 20 15.86 12.27 0.44
CA SER A 20 15.44 12.80 -0.87
C SER A 20 16.34 12.33 -2.02
N PRO A 21 17.69 12.36 -1.91
CA PRO A 21 18.57 11.79 -2.94
C PRO A 21 18.36 10.29 -3.14
N VAL A 22 18.10 9.53 -2.06
CA VAL A 22 17.85 8.07 -2.15
C VAL A 22 16.61 7.79 -3.00
N ILE A 23 15.51 8.53 -2.80
CA ILE A 23 14.29 8.40 -3.62
C ILE A 23 14.60 8.73 -5.09
N GLN A 24 15.38 9.75 -5.35
CA GLN A 24 15.73 10.17 -6.71
C GLN A 24 16.64 9.14 -7.40
N GLU A 25 17.64 8.63 -6.71
CA GLU A 25 18.54 7.58 -7.25
C GLU A 25 17.78 6.30 -7.58
N GLU A 26 16.88 5.85 -6.70
CA GLU A 26 16.02 4.69 -6.95
C GLU A 26 15.10 4.93 -8.15
N ARG A 27 14.54 6.15 -8.28
CA ARG A 27 13.70 6.54 -9.42
C ARG A 27 14.48 6.51 -10.71
N GLU A 28 15.67 7.14 -10.76
CA GLU A 28 16.53 7.16 -11.93
C GLU A 28 17.01 5.75 -12.33
N GLU A 29 17.36 4.92 -11.36
CA GLU A 29 17.72 3.51 -11.61
C GLU A 29 16.55 2.73 -12.20
N HIS A 30 15.34 2.93 -11.69
CA HIS A 30 14.12 2.32 -12.20
C HIS A 30 13.82 2.80 -13.63
N GLU A 31 13.85 4.12 -13.87
CA GLU A 31 13.65 4.72 -15.19
C GLU A 31 14.71 4.28 -16.21
N SER A 32 15.96 4.10 -15.80
CA SER A 32 17.04 3.63 -16.67
C SER A 32 16.88 2.17 -17.11
N LYS A 33 16.23 1.35 -16.27
CA LYS A 33 15.89 -0.04 -16.58
C LYS A 33 14.67 -0.15 -17.50
N GLU A 34 13.82 0.89 -17.55
CA GLU A 34 12.67 0.99 -18.44
C GLU A 34 13.11 1.60 -19.79
N ASN A 35 13.30 0.78 -20.81
CA ASN A 35 13.39 1.29 -22.18
C ASN A 35 12.05 1.94 -22.55
N ILE A 36 11.98 3.27 -22.48
CA ILE A 36 10.79 4.06 -22.81
C ILE A 36 10.57 3.94 -24.33
N THR A 37 9.78 2.95 -24.72
CA THR A 37 9.44 2.75 -26.12
C THR A 37 8.05 3.35 -26.37
N TYR A 38 7.98 4.38 -27.19
CA TYR A 38 6.73 4.99 -27.62
C TYR A 38 6.17 4.24 -28.84
N TYR A 39 5.14 3.44 -28.65
CA TYR A 39 4.46 2.75 -29.73
C TYR A 39 3.26 3.56 -30.23
N PRO A 40 3.08 3.74 -31.55
CA PRO A 40 1.85 4.29 -32.09
C PRO A 40 0.75 3.22 -32.03
N VAL A 41 -0.31 3.50 -31.29
CA VAL A 41 -1.47 2.60 -31.17
C VAL A 41 -2.77 3.33 -31.49
N LYS A 42 -3.76 2.57 -31.93
CA LYS A 42 -5.11 3.07 -32.15
C LYS A 42 -6.03 2.58 -31.03
N VAL A 43 -6.56 3.50 -30.26
CA VAL A 43 -7.61 3.22 -29.27
C VAL A 43 -8.96 3.22 -29.96
N GLN A 44 -9.72 2.16 -29.76
CA GLN A 44 -11.08 1.99 -30.26
C GLN A 44 -12.04 1.69 -29.10
N TYR A 45 -13.35 1.73 -29.38
CA TYR A 45 -14.39 1.45 -28.40
C TYR A 45 -15.34 0.39 -28.91
N TYR A 46 -15.46 -0.72 -28.14
CA TYR A 46 -16.35 -1.81 -28.50
C TYR A 46 -17.72 -1.62 -27.83
N HIS A 47 -18.71 -1.23 -28.65
CA HIS A 47 -20.03 -0.83 -28.17
C HIS A 47 -20.79 -1.90 -27.39
N HIS A 48 -20.66 -3.16 -27.80
CA HIS A 48 -21.39 -4.28 -27.20
C HIS A 48 -20.96 -4.55 -25.78
N TYR A 49 -19.63 -4.50 -25.52
CA TYR A 49 -19.05 -4.73 -24.18
C TYR A 49 -18.77 -3.44 -23.41
N LYS A 50 -19.01 -2.27 -24.00
CA LYS A 50 -18.73 -0.96 -23.41
C LYS A 50 -17.29 -0.81 -22.92
N MET A 51 -16.33 -1.34 -23.69
CA MET A 51 -14.92 -1.37 -23.35
C MET A 51 -14.07 -0.65 -24.40
N TYR A 52 -12.95 -0.08 -23.94
CA TYR A 52 -11.90 0.40 -24.83
C TYR A 52 -10.94 -0.74 -25.15
N TYR A 53 -10.38 -0.73 -26.34
CA TYR A 53 -9.35 -1.66 -26.74
C TYR A 53 -8.31 -1.01 -27.65
N LEU A 54 -7.10 -1.57 -27.61
CA LEU A 54 -6.01 -1.26 -28.50
C LEU A 54 -5.98 -2.25 -29.66
N VAL A 55 -5.63 -1.74 -30.82
CA VAL A 55 -5.22 -2.54 -31.97
C VAL A 55 -3.70 -2.41 -32.08
N ILE A 56 -2.98 -3.51 -31.89
CA ILE A 56 -1.53 -3.58 -31.88
C ILE A 56 -1.09 -4.36 -33.11
N PRO A 57 -0.42 -3.74 -34.11
CA PRO A 57 0.13 -4.47 -35.26
C PRO A 57 1.21 -5.48 -34.83
N LYS A 58 1.24 -6.65 -35.46
CA LYS A 58 2.18 -7.73 -35.12
C LYS A 58 3.64 -7.34 -35.35
N GLU A 59 3.94 -6.48 -36.29
CA GLU A 59 5.28 -5.93 -36.49
C GLU A 59 5.87 -5.27 -35.22
N TYR A 60 5.00 -4.74 -34.34
CA TYR A 60 5.41 -4.26 -33.02
C TYR A 60 5.52 -5.39 -31.99
N LEU A 61 4.86 -6.54 -32.24
CA LEU A 61 4.94 -7.69 -31.33
C LEU A 61 6.23 -8.49 -31.53
N ASP A 62 6.78 -8.50 -32.74
CA ASP A 62 8.06 -9.16 -33.02
C ASP A 62 9.22 -8.43 -32.33
N GLU A 63 9.18 -7.09 -32.24
CA GLU A 63 10.04 -6.32 -31.33
C GLU A 63 9.75 -6.63 -29.87
N LEU A 64 8.48 -6.87 -29.52
CA LEU A 64 8.03 -7.22 -28.16
C LEU A 64 8.39 -8.66 -27.78
N ASP A 65 8.46 -9.62 -28.70
CA ASP A 65 8.91 -10.98 -28.41
C ASP A 65 10.38 -11.01 -27.95
N TYR A 66 11.23 -10.15 -28.51
CA TYR A 66 12.56 -9.91 -27.97
C TYR A 66 12.52 -9.32 -26.54
N LEU A 67 11.55 -8.46 -26.26
CA LEU A 67 11.31 -7.89 -24.94
C LEU A 67 10.64 -8.88 -23.98
N ARG A 68 9.80 -9.82 -24.46
CA ARG A 68 9.19 -10.90 -23.67
C ARG A 68 10.25 -11.88 -23.14
N GLU A 69 11.24 -12.25 -23.91
CA GLU A 69 12.39 -13.04 -23.45
C GLU A 69 13.14 -12.34 -22.31
N ASN A 70 13.08 -11.00 -22.27
CA ASN A 70 13.65 -10.14 -21.21
C ASN A 70 12.65 -9.68 -20.15
N LYS A 71 11.45 -10.31 -20.01
CA LYS A 71 10.39 -10.01 -19.02
C LYS A 71 9.70 -8.64 -19.14
N MET A 72 9.73 -7.99 -20.30
CA MET A 72 9.11 -6.67 -20.52
C MET A 72 7.86 -6.73 -21.41
N ASP A 73 6.80 -7.40 -21.02
CA ASP A 73 5.51 -7.31 -21.70
C ASP A 73 4.72 -6.08 -21.24
N ILE A 74 4.84 -4.96 -21.96
CA ILE A 74 4.15 -3.70 -21.63
C ILE A 74 2.62 -3.79 -21.76
N PHE A 75 2.11 -4.77 -22.51
CA PHE A 75 0.68 -5.02 -22.65
C PHE A 75 0.18 -6.15 -21.76
N ALA A 76 0.98 -6.57 -20.77
CA ALA A 76 0.56 -7.55 -19.80
C ALA A 76 -0.57 -7.02 -18.92
N LYS A 77 -1.44 -7.93 -18.50
CA LYS A 77 -2.53 -7.61 -17.58
C LYS A 77 -2.03 -6.92 -16.30
N GLY A 78 -2.67 -5.81 -15.95
CA GLY A 78 -2.36 -5.02 -14.76
C GLY A 78 -1.33 -3.91 -15.00
N LYS A 79 -0.68 -3.86 -16.16
CA LYS A 79 0.22 -2.76 -16.52
C LYS A 79 -0.55 -1.46 -16.72
N ILE A 80 0.04 -0.35 -16.28
CA ILE A 80 -0.49 0.99 -16.51
C ILE A 80 0.24 1.60 -17.70
N LEU A 81 -0.53 2.07 -18.66
CA LEU A 81 -0.03 2.75 -19.83
C LEU A 81 -0.51 4.19 -19.87
N THR A 82 0.40 5.10 -20.22
CA THR A 82 0.08 6.51 -20.52
C THR A 82 -0.07 6.68 -22.03
N PHE A 83 -1.20 7.21 -22.43
CA PHE A 83 -1.58 7.49 -23.80
C PHE A 83 -1.47 8.98 -24.07
N THR A 84 -0.66 9.39 -25.05
CA THR A 84 -0.49 10.79 -25.45
C THR A 84 -0.96 10.99 -26.88
N SER A 85 -1.88 11.93 -27.13
CA SER A 85 -2.43 12.17 -28.46
C SER A 85 -1.40 12.79 -29.41
N LYS A 86 -1.48 12.40 -30.70
CA LYS A 86 -0.64 12.93 -31.78
C LYS A 86 -1.22 14.21 -32.42
N SER A 87 -2.14 14.93 -31.80
CA SER A 87 -2.82 16.03 -32.43
C SER A 87 -1.90 17.26 -32.61
N GLY A 88 -1.81 17.75 -33.82
CA GLY A 88 -0.82 18.75 -34.28
C GLY A 88 -1.14 20.21 -33.94
N TYR A 89 -2.00 20.52 -33.00
CA TYR A 89 -2.27 21.89 -32.54
C TYR A 89 -2.45 21.92 -31.03
N ASN A 90 -1.42 22.36 -30.33
CA ASN A 90 -1.35 22.93 -28.96
C ASN A 90 -2.15 22.32 -27.80
N SER A 91 -2.66 21.12 -27.85
CA SER A 91 -3.20 20.42 -26.67
C SER A 91 -2.63 19.01 -26.58
N HIS A 92 -1.64 18.81 -25.74
CA HIS A 92 -1.20 17.47 -25.33
C HIS A 92 -2.28 16.86 -24.44
N PHE A 93 -3.22 16.16 -25.06
CA PHE A 93 -4.18 15.36 -24.29
C PHE A 93 -3.52 14.03 -23.96
N SER A 94 -3.49 13.69 -22.67
CA SER A 94 -3.02 12.38 -22.19
C SER A 94 -4.01 11.78 -21.21
N PHE A 95 -4.02 10.46 -21.15
CA PHE A 95 -4.76 9.70 -20.15
C PHE A 95 -4.03 8.41 -19.81
N ASP A 96 -4.27 7.88 -18.61
CA ASP A 96 -3.73 6.61 -18.16
C ASP A 96 -4.82 5.54 -18.18
N ALA A 97 -4.45 4.32 -18.55
CA ALA A 97 -5.32 3.16 -18.49
C ALA A 97 -4.58 1.91 -18.06
N VAL A 98 -5.29 0.99 -17.41
CA VAL A 98 -4.81 -0.33 -17.03
C VAL A 98 -5.16 -1.33 -18.11
N ILE A 99 -4.25 -2.25 -18.43
CA ILE A 99 -4.54 -3.39 -19.31
C ILE A 99 -5.34 -4.42 -18.51
N ASP A 100 -6.56 -4.72 -18.97
CA ASP A 100 -7.42 -5.75 -18.37
C ASP A 100 -7.08 -7.16 -18.88
N SER A 101 -6.95 -7.30 -20.20
CA SER A 101 -6.58 -8.54 -20.87
C SER A 101 -6.03 -8.26 -22.26
N SER A 102 -5.31 -9.21 -22.83
CA SER A 102 -4.88 -9.18 -24.23
C SER A 102 -5.26 -10.49 -24.92
N GLU A 103 -5.73 -10.41 -26.16
CA GLU A 103 -6.17 -11.55 -26.95
C GLU A 103 -5.66 -11.40 -28.39
N GLU A 104 -5.21 -12.50 -29.00
CA GLU A 104 -4.89 -12.54 -30.42
C GLU A 104 -6.17 -12.57 -31.26
N ASP A 105 -6.18 -11.86 -32.40
CA ASP A 105 -7.31 -11.93 -33.32
C ASP A 105 -7.35 -13.31 -33.98
N LEU A 106 -8.46 -14.03 -33.82
CA LEU A 106 -8.66 -15.37 -34.40
C LEU A 106 -8.76 -15.33 -35.92
N ILE A 107 -9.05 -14.19 -36.53
CA ILE A 107 -9.23 -14.01 -37.98
C ILE A 107 -7.95 -13.44 -38.59
N ASN A 108 -7.28 -12.54 -37.89
CA ASN A 108 -6.04 -11.91 -38.37
C ASN A 108 -4.95 -12.04 -37.30
N PRO A 109 -4.11 -13.09 -37.36
CA PRO A 109 -3.06 -13.33 -36.36
C PRO A 109 -1.96 -12.25 -36.34
N GLU A 110 -2.01 -11.26 -37.24
CA GLU A 110 -1.12 -10.10 -37.23
C GLU A 110 -1.61 -8.96 -36.32
N ILE A 111 -2.71 -9.16 -35.61
CA ILE A 111 -3.29 -8.17 -34.72
C ILE A 111 -3.51 -8.77 -33.32
N VAL A 112 -3.10 -8.04 -32.30
CA VAL A 112 -3.44 -8.31 -30.91
C VAL A 112 -4.34 -7.21 -30.39
N TYR A 113 -5.39 -7.59 -29.69
CA TYR A 113 -6.26 -6.68 -28.98
C TYR A 113 -5.89 -6.64 -27.49
N ALA A 114 -5.65 -5.46 -26.96
CA ALA A 114 -5.52 -5.26 -25.51
C ALA A 114 -6.69 -4.41 -25.00
N TYR A 115 -7.43 -4.96 -24.05
CA TYR A 115 -8.57 -4.28 -23.44
C TYR A 115 -8.13 -3.33 -22.36
N LEU A 116 -8.70 -2.11 -22.32
CA LEU A 116 -8.27 -1.01 -21.48
C LEU A 116 -9.35 -0.59 -20.49
N VAL A 117 -8.93 -0.33 -19.27
CA VAL A 117 -9.74 0.34 -18.26
C VAL A 117 -9.09 1.68 -17.92
N PRO A 118 -9.66 2.83 -18.37
CA PRO A 118 -9.15 4.15 -18.00
C PRO A 118 -9.15 4.35 -16.49
N ILE A 119 -8.05 4.89 -15.94
CA ILE A 119 -7.90 5.12 -14.50
C ILE A 119 -8.89 6.18 -14.02
N LYS A 120 -9.00 7.31 -14.75
CA LYS A 120 -9.98 8.36 -14.41
C LYS A 120 -11.39 7.94 -14.81
N GLU A 121 -12.29 7.84 -13.84
CA GLU A 121 -13.67 7.40 -14.05
C GLU A 121 -14.44 8.15 -15.13
N LYS A 122 -14.24 9.48 -15.23
CA LYS A 122 -14.90 10.30 -16.26
C LYS A 122 -14.66 9.80 -17.69
N TYR A 123 -13.62 9.00 -17.90
CA TYR A 123 -13.28 8.41 -19.19
C TYR A 123 -13.81 6.98 -19.37
N ARG A 124 -14.16 6.27 -18.30
CA ARG A 124 -14.60 4.86 -18.37
C ARG A 124 -15.83 4.64 -19.23
N TYR A 125 -16.70 5.65 -19.30
CA TYR A 125 -18.00 5.57 -20.01
C TYR A 125 -18.13 6.60 -21.14
N SER A 126 -17.10 7.36 -21.45
CA SER A 126 -17.10 8.36 -22.50
C SER A 126 -16.41 7.81 -23.75
N ARG A 127 -16.92 8.16 -24.93
CA ARG A 127 -16.30 7.79 -26.22
C ARG A 127 -15.16 8.72 -26.62
N ASN A 128 -14.74 9.61 -25.74
CA ASN A 128 -13.81 10.70 -26.03
C ASN A 128 -12.35 10.24 -26.17
N LEU A 129 -12.06 8.95 -25.89
CA LEU A 129 -10.71 8.39 -25.98
C LEU A 129 -10.42 7.67 -27.30
N ILE A 130 -11.36 7.64 -28.25
CA ILE A 130 -11.11 7.03 -29.56
C ILE A 130 -10.12 7.87 -30.34
N GLY A 131 -9.02 7.29 -30.79
CA GLY A 131 -8.00 8.04 -31.54
C GLY A 131 -6.67 7.31 -31.66
N ASN A 132 -5.70 8.02 -32.24
CA ASN A 132 -4.32 7.54 -32.36
C ASN A 132 -3.47 8.17 -31.26
N TYR A 133 -2.71 7.32 -30.56
CA TYR A 133 -1.90 7.73 -29.43
C TYR A 133 -0.49 7.17 -29.55
N ARG A 134 0.46 7.84 -28.91
CA ARG A 134 1.71 7.23 -28.49
C ARG A 134 1.52 6.65 -27.11
N VAL A 135 2.02 5.46 -26.90
CA VAL A 135 1.91 4.74 -25.62
C VAL A 135 3.28 4.56 -25.01
N LYS A 136 3.38 4.83 -23.73
CA LYS A 136 4.50 4.40 -22.90
C LYS A 136 3.98 3.65 -21.69
N GLU A 137 4.75 2.71 -21.18
CA GLU A 137 4.49 2.17 -19.86
C GLU A 137 4.65 3.31 -18.84
N ARG A 138 3.69 3.43 -17.94
CA ARG A 138 3.84 4.33 -16.81
C ARG A 138 4.73 3.63 -15.82
N SER A 139 5.96 4.10 -15.71
CA SER A 139 6.90 3.67 -14.70
C SER A 139 6.35 3.91 -13.30
N GLY A 140 7.02 3.39 -12.30
CA GLY A 140 6.66 3.53 -10.90
C GLY A 140 6.60 4.95 -10.33
N ASP A 141 6.51 5.99 -11.19
CA ASP A 141 6.46 7.43 -10.82
C ASP A 141 5.55 7.71 -9.63
N LEU A 142 4.37 7.08 -9.60
CA LEU A 142 3.41 7.26 -8.50
C LEU A 142 3.96 6.76 -7.15
N THR A 143 4.83 5.77 -7.16
CA THR A 143 5.50 5.27 -5.94
C THR A 143 6.44 6.33 -5.41
N TYR A 144 7.29 6.86 -6.28
CA TYR A 144 8.27 7.89 -5.91
C TYR A 144 7.60 9.22 -5.56
N GLU A 145 6.57 9.65 -6.31
CA GLU A 145 5.76 10.81 -5.94
C GLU A 145 5.16 10.70 -4.53
N ARG A 146 4.71 9.52 -4.15
CA ARG A 146 4.15 9.29 -2.81
C ARG A 146 5.20 9.28 -1.72
N MET A 147 6.39 8.75 -2.00
CA MET A 147 7.52 8.83 -1.08
C MET A 147 7.98 10.29 -0.90
N GLU A 148 8.13 11.04 -1.99
CA GLU A 148 8.48 12.46 -1.96
C GLU A 148 7.46 13.28 -1.16
N ASN A 149 6.16 13.09 -1.44
CA ASN A 149 5.10 13.78 -0.72
C ASN A 149 5.08 13.43 0.78
N ALA A 150 5.28 12.15 1.14
CA ALA A 150 5.33 11.73 2.53
C ALA A 150 6.56 12.31 3.24
N LEU A 151 7.71 12.38 2.56
CA LEU A 151 8.91 12.99 3.10
C LEU A 151 8.71 14.50 3.32
N ASP A 152 8.11 15.19 2.36
CA ASP A 152 7.77 16.61 2.47
C ASP A 152 6.78 16.87 3.63
N GLU A 153 5.76 16.04 3.79
CA GLU A 153 4.81 16.14 4.91
C GLU A 153 5.48 15.88 6.25
N PHE A 154 6.41 14.92 6.33
CA PHE A 154 7.15 14.64 7.55
C PHE A 154 8.02 15.83 7.97
N VAL A 155 8.68 16.49 7.02
CA VAL A 155 9.58 17.63 7.31
C VAL A 155 8.80 18.90 7.61
N ASN A 156 7.79 19.23 6.80
CA ASN A 156 7.12 20.53 6.82
C ASN A 156 5.78 20.53 7.58
N GLY A 157 5.23 19.36 7.93
CA GLY A 157 3.91 19.21 8.52
C GLY A 157 3.90 18.65 9.94
N GLU A 158 2.71 18.64 10.52
CA GLU A 158 2.36 17.91 11.75
C GLU A 158 1.67 16.59 11.35
N CYS A 159 2.41 15.67 10.73
CA CYS A 159 1.86 14.47 10.08
C CYS A 159 1.78 13.25 11.01
N CYS A 160 2.44 13.31 12.17
CA CYS A 160 2.38 12.28 13.21
C CYS A 160 2.59 12.91 14.60
N SER A 161 2.57 12.11 15.68
CA SER A 161 2.81 12.67 17.01
C SER A 161 4.27 13.13 17.17
N GLU A 162 4.49 14.20 17.93
CA GLU A 162 5.82 14.74 18.25
C GLU A 162 6.80 13.65 18.76
N ASN A 163 6.31 12.74 19.60
CA ASN A 163 7.14 11.64 20.10
C ASN A 163 7.53 10.66 18.98
N LEU A 164 6.65 10.40 18.00
CA LEU A 164 6.99 9.54 16.85
C LEU A 164 7.99 10.21 15.92
N GLU A 165 7.89 11.53 15.74
CA GLU A 165 8.92 12.29 15.02
C GLU A 165 10.28 12.12 15.70
N GLU A 166 10.35 12.30 17.03
CA GLU A 166 11.58 12.07 17.81
C GLU A 166 12.14 10.64 17.63
N TYR A 167 11.25 9.61 17.61
CA TYR A 167 11.65 8.23 17.33
C TYR A 167 12.24 8.07 15.93
N ILE A 168 11.57 8.63 14.91
CA ILE A 168 12.01 8.53 13.52
C ILE A 168 13.35 9.24 13.32
N LEU A 169 13.56 10.39 13.96
CA LEU A 169 14.83 11.11 13.92
C LEU A 169 15.96 10.41 14.71
N GLY A 170 15.62 9.47 15.58
CA GLY A 170 16.61 8.72 16.36
C GLY A 170 17.02 9.39 17.66
N TYR A 171 16.21 10.30 18.19
CA TYR A 171 16.52 11.02 19.42
C TYR A 171 16.41 10.12 20.66
N ASP A 172 17.17 10.46 21.69
CA ASP A 172 17.08 9.77 22.98
C ASP A 172 15.82 10.23 23.73
N ILE A 173 14.80 9.35 23.69
CA ILE A 173 13.50 9.67 24.23
C ILE A 173 13.48 9.47 25.75
N ASN A 174 13.35 10.56 26.47
CA ASN A 174 13.14 10.53 27.89
C ASN A 174 11.78 9.94 28.27
N TYR A 175 11.74 8.69 28.73
CA TYR A 175 10.57 7.85 29.04
C TYR A 175 9.56 8.42 30.06
N ARG A 176 9.60 9.70 30.42
CA ARG A 176 8.75 10.32 31.45
C ARG A 176 7.41 10.84 30.93
N ARG A 177 7.17 10.83 29.61
CA ARG A 177 5.87 11.25 29.05
C ARG A 177 4.87 10.10 29.20
N ASN A 178 3.73 10.37 29.87
CA ASN A 178 2.66 9.40 30.10
C ASN A 178 1.96 9.04 28.77
N PHE A 179 2.31 7.90 28.22
CA PHE A 179 1.75 7.35 26.97
C PHE A 179 0.33 6.77 27.13
N ASN A 180 -0.20 6.76 28.34
CA ASN A 180 -1.44 6.05 28.74
C ASN A 180 -2.74 6.56 28.10
N HIS A 181 -2.71 7.59 27.27
CA HIS A 181 -3.96 8.27 26.83
C HIS A 181 -4.65 7.65 25.61
N ILE A 182 -3.98 6.85 24.79
CA ILE A 182 -4.57 6.25 23.58
C ILE A 182 -5.06 4.82 23.78
N PHE A 183 -4.69 4.16 24.87
CA PHE A 183 -5.12 2.80 25.19
C PHE A 183 -6.01 2.71 26.43
N ASN A 184 -6.90 1.73 26.43
CA ASN A 184 -7.78 1.41 27.56
C ASN A 184 -7.31 0.12 28.25
N TYR A 185 -6.41 0.23 29.22
CA TYR A 185 -5.81 -0.91 29.95
C TYR A 185 -6.80 -1.72 30.82
N ARG A 186 -8.06 -1.28 30.95
CA ARG A 186 -9.09 -2.03 31.69
C ARG A 186 -9.69 -3.18 30.86
N ARG A 187 -9.41 -3.24 29.56
CA ARG A 187 -9.89 -4.32 28.69
C ARG A 187 -8.97 -5.53 28.79
N SER A 188 -9.58 -6.71 28.77
CA SER A 188 -8.87 -8.00 28.73
C SER A 188 -9.26 -8.75 27.46
N TYR A 189 -8.34 -9.56 26.97
CA TYR A 189 -8.64 -10.40 25.80
C TYR A 189 -9.60 -11.54 26.16
N PRO A 190 -10.70 -11.73 25.45
CA PRO A 190 -11.60 -12.84 25.64
C PRO A 190 -10.87 -14.19 25.49
N LEU A 191 -11.22 -15.17 26.34
CA LEU A 191 -10.55 -16.48 26.37
C LEU A 191 -10.71 -17.25 25.06
N ASN A 192 -11.89 -17.17 24.42
CA ASN A 192 -12.17 -17.77 23.12
C ASN A 192 -11.23 -17.25 22.04
N ILE A 193 -10.95 -15.97 22.00
CA ILE A 193 -10.03 -15.35 21.04
C ILE A 193 -8.58 -15.79 21.29
N ARG A 194 -8.15 -15.84 22.54
CA ARG A 194 -6.81 -16.36 22.89
C ARG A 194 -6.64 -17.81 22.46
N ASN A 195 -7.67 -18.65 22.65
CA ASN A 195 -7.68 -20.04 22.22
C ASN A 195 -7.69 -20.17 20.69
N TYR A 196 -8.48 -19.32 20.00
CA TYR A 196 -8.53 -19.27 18.54
C TYR A 196 -7.13 -19.06 17.93
N PHE A 197 -6.39 -18.05 18.42
CA PHE A 197 -5.03 -17.75 17.96
C PHE A 197 -3.96 -18.66 18.56
N ARG A 198 -4.30 -19.56 19.48
CA ARG A 198 -3.35 -20.41 20.20
C ARG A 198 -2.22 -19.65 20.88
N ILE A 199 -2.55 -18.48 21.47
CA ILE A 199 -1.57 -17.59 22.10
C ILE A 199 -1.18 -18.09 23.49
N TYR A 200 0.10 -18.33 23.67
CA TYR A 200 0.63 -18.75 24.95
C TYR A 200 0.78 -17.56 25.92
N LYS A 201 0.72 -17.86 27.23
CA LYS A 201 0.81 -16.82 28.29
C LYS A 201 2.07 -15.96 28.20
N TYR A 202 3.20 -16.53 27.79
CA TYR A 202 4.47 -15.80 27.64
C TYR A 202 4.40 -14.84 26.43
N GLN A 203 3.74 -15.20 25.34
CA GLN A 203 3.53 -14.34 24.18
C GLN A 203 2.63 -13.15 24.54
N LEU A 204 1.55 -13.39 25.30
CA LEU A 204 0.69 -12.31 25.81
C LEU A 204 1.49 -11.26 26.57
N LYS A 205 2.37 -11.70 27.50
CA LYS A 205 3.22 -10.77 28.26
C LYS A 205 4.17 -9.96 27.38
N LYS A 206 4.62 -10.54 26.27
CA LYS A 206 5.46 -9.82 25.30
C LYS A 206 4.61 -8.85 24.48
N ILE A 207 3.44 -9.27 24.01
CA ILE A 207 2.51 -8.43 23.24
C ILE A 207 2.02 -7.26 24.09
N ASP A 208 1.75 -7.44 25.37
CA ASP A 208 1.33 -6.36 26.27
C ASP A 208 2.37 -5.20 26.33
N ARG A 209 3.64 -5.47 26.01
CA ARG A 209 4.67 -4.41 25.95
C ARG A 209 4.41 -3.40 24.82
N ILE A 210 3.72 -3.80 23.76
CA ILE A 210 3.37 -2.94 22.62
C ILE A 210 2.60 -1.69 23.09
N PHE A 211 1.77 -1.83 24.13
CA PHE A 211 0.93 -0.76 24.63
C PHE A 211 1.63 0.27 25.51
N HIS A 212 2.92 0.07 25.79
CA HIS A 212 3.70 0.95 26.66
C HIS A 212 4.66 1.88 25.92
N LYS A 213 4.71 1.77 24.59
CA LYS A 213 5.59 2.56 23.73
C LYS A 213 4.86 2.98 22.45
N GLU A 214 5.19 4.15 21.95
CA GLU A 214 4.58 4.67 20.71
C GLU A 214 5.15 4.00 19.47
N MET A 215 6.43 3.62 19.51
CA MET A 215 7.11 2.87 18.47
C MET A 215 7.55 1.51 18.99
N ASN A 216 7.18 0.46 18.29
CA ASN A 216 7.57 -0.91 18.61
C ASN A 216 8.05 -1.65 17.37
N THR A 217 9.10 -2.45 17.52
CA THR A 217 9.54 -3.39 16.49
C THR A 217 9.30 -4.82 16.97
N ILE A 218 8.77 -5.67 16.10
CA ILE A 218 8.46 -7.06 16.42
C ILE A 218 9.13 -7.97 15.39
N LYS A 219 9.92 -8.94 15.89
CA LYS A 219 10.42 -10.04 15.08
C LYS A 219 9.56 -11.27 15.31
N ILE A 220 9.04 -11.83 14.22
CA ILE A 220 8.28 -13.09 14.25
C ILE A 220 9.20 -14.21 13.79
N SER A 221 9.41 -15.19 14.68
CA SER A 221 10.16 -16.40 14.35
C SER A 221 9.41 -17.28 13.34
N SER A 222 10.14 -17.99 12.48
CA SER A 222 9.60 -18.98 11.54
C SER A 222 8.77 -20.09 12.21
N ARG A 223 8.95 -20.32 13.51
CA ARG A 223 8.18 -21.28 14.31
C ARG A 223 6.88 -20.70 14.86
N THR A 224 6.69 -19.39 14.77
CA THR A 224 5.50 -18.71 15.29
C THR A 224 4.42 -18.67 14.21
N PRO A 225 3.18 -19.11 14.50
CA PRO A 225 2.09 -19.06 13.52
C PRO A 225 1.84 -17.62 13.03
N GLN A 226 1.64 -17.42 11.74
CA GLN A 226 1.29 -16.10 11.18
C GLN A 226 0.03 -15.49 11.79
N SER A 227 -0.88 -16.31 12.30
CA SER A 227 -2.07 -15.87 13.03
C SER A 227 -1.76 -14.95 14.22
N ILE A 228 -0.52 -14.92 14.71
CA ILE A 228 -0.09 -13.99 15.78
C ILE A 228 -0.17 -12.53 15.31
N ILE A 229 0.04 -12.26 14.02
CA ILE A 229 -0.12 -10.92 13.43
C ILE A 229 -1.59 -10.49 13.57
N GLY A 230 -2.51 -11.34 13.17
CA GLY A 230 -3.95 -11.11 13.36
C GLY A 230 -4.32 -10.83 14.82
N PHE A 231 -3.69 -11.56 15.77
CA PHE A 231 -3.89 -11.31 17.19
C PHE A 231 -3.33 -9.95 17.65
N ILE A 232 -2.16 -9.54 17.18
CA ILE A 232 -1.57 -8.23 17.50
C ILE A 232 -2.51 -7.11 17.02
N ILE A 233 -2.98 -7.19 15.78
CA ILE A 233 -3.93 -6.22 15.22
C ILE A 233 -5.21 -6.18 16.04
N TYR A 234 -5.76 -7.35 16.37
CA TYR A 234 -6.95 -7.47 17.23
C TYR A 234 -6.71 -6.90 18.63
N ALA A 235 -5.53 -7.13 19.20
CA ALA A 235 -5.17 -6.61 20.51
C ALA A 235 -5.17 -5.07 20.52
N ILE A 236 -4.61 -4.44 19.50
CA ILE A 236 -4.65 -2.98 19.33
C ILE A 236 -6.10 -2.51 19.15
N TYR A 237 -6.88 -3.20 18.29
CA TYR A 237 -8.30 -2.90 18.09
C TYR A 237 -9.10 -2.90 19.41
N GLN A 238 -8.87 -3.91 20.27
CA GLN A 238 -9.57 -4.03 21.54
C GLN A 238 -9.10 -3.01 22.59
N MET A 239 -7.81 -2.66 22.58
CA MET A 239 -7.20 -1.80 23.59
C MET A 239 -7.29 -0.31 23.22
N ARG A 240 -7.67 0.06 21.99
CA ARG A 240 -7.87 1.46 21.61
C ARG A 240 -8.88 2.15 22.52
N ARG A 241 -8.64 3.39 22.86
CA ARG A 241 -9.49 4.14 23.80
C ARG A 241 -10.80 4.57 23.16
N SER A 242 -10.74 5.07 21.94
CA SER A 242 -11.90 5.51 21.16
C SER A 242 -12.28 4.48 20.11
N ILE A 243 -13.56 4.24 19.93
CA ILE A 243 -14.11 3.41 18.85
C ILE A 243 -13.97 4.11 17.48
N TYR A 244 -13.74 5.43 17.48
CA TYR A 244 -13.53 6.22 16.27
C TYR A 244 -12.07 6.20 15.80
N ASP A 245 -11.14 5.75 16.66
CA ASP A 245 -9.74 5.61 16.30
C ASP A 245 -9.59 4.47 15.27
N LYS A 246 -9.18 4.82 14.08
CA LYS A 246 -8.97 3.89 12.97
C LYS A 246 -7.60 3.24 13.05
N ILE A 247 -7.51 2.03 12.54
CA ILE A 247 -6.26 1.27 12.44
C ILE A 247 -5.92 1.11 10.96
N LEU A 248 -4.72 1.54 10.57
CA LEU A 248 -4.18 1.29 9.25
C LEU A 248 -3.19 0.13 9.33
N VAL A 249 -3.45 -0.92 8.57
CA VAL A 249 -2.56 -2.08 8.43
C VAL A 249 -1.95 -2.07 7.05
N CYS A 250 -0.65 -1.87 6.98
CA CYS A 250 0.10 -1.84 5.74
C CYS A 250 1.05 -3.02 5.62
N SER A 251 1.43 -3.33 4.39
CA SER A 251 2.46 -4.31 4.07
C SER A 251 3.25 -3.88 2.84
N SER A 252 4.45 -4.42 2.66
CA SER A 252 5.28 -4.19 1.48
C SER A 252 4.65 -4.69 0.18
N SER A 253 3.78 -5.71 0.25
CA SER A 253 3.20 -6.36 -0.92
C SER A 253 1.70 -6.60 -0.80
N ASN A 254 1.01 -6.69 -1.96
CA ASN A 254 -0.40 -7.06 -2.00
C ASN A 254 -0.64 -8.48 -1.47
N SER A 255 0.27 -9.42 -1.73
CA SER A 255 0.17 -10.81 -1.27
C SER A 255 0.16 -10.89 0.26
N SER A 256 1.06 -10.16 0.91
CA SER A 256 1.13 -10.10 2.37
C SER A 256 -0.11 -9.41 2.95
N ALA A 257 -0.52 -8.27 2.39
CA ALA A 257 -1.72 -7.56 2.82
C ALA A 257 -3.00 -8.43 2.67
N ASP A 258 -3.10 -9.21 1.60
CA ASP A 258 -4.21 -10.13 1.36
C ASP A 258 -4.21 -11.30 2.35
N SER A 259 -3.03 -11.82 2.71
CA SER A 259 -2.89 -12.86 3.75
C SER A 259 -3.37 -12.37 5.11
N ILE A 260 -3.01 -11.15 5.49
CA ILE A 260 -3.48 -10.51 6.73
C ILE A 260 -5.00 -10.31 6.68
N ALA A 261 -5.52 -9.81 5.56
CA ALA A 261 -6.95 -9.60 5.37
C ALA A 261 -7.75 -10.90 5.53
N LEU A 262 -7.26 -12.02 4.99
CA LEU A 262 -7.88 -13.33 5.15
C LEU A 262 -7.86 -13.83 6.60
N GLU A 263 -6.76 -13.60 7.34
CA GLU A 263 -6.70 -13.94 8.77
C GLU A 263 -7.69 -13.10 9.60
N LEU A 264 -7.81 -11.81 9.31
CA LEU A 264 -8.77 -10.93 9.99
C LEU A 264 -10.22 -11.26 9.63
N LEU A 265 -10.50 -11.71 8.39
CA LEU A 265 -11.83 -12.19 8.01
C LEU A 265 -12.25 -13.42 8.80
N LYS A 266 -11.36 -14.39 8.99
CA LYS A 266 -11.63 -15.56 9.85
C LYS A 266 -11.91 -15.13 11.29
N LEU A 267 -11.21 -14.10 11.78
CA LEU A 267 -11.46 -13.55 13.11
C LEU A 267 -12.84 -12.89 13.22
N LYS A 268 -13.28 -12.20 12.18
CA LYS A 268 -14.59 -11.53 12.12
C LYS A 268 -15.75 -12.50 12.39
N GLU A 269 -15.61 -13.77 12.04
CA GLU A 269 -16.63 -14.81 12.39
C GLU A 269 -16.78 -15.01 13.91
N ASN A 270 -15.76 -14.64 14.70
CA ASN A 270 -15.72 -14.84 16.15
C ASN A 270 -15.78 -13.53 16.95
N VAL A 271 -15.75 -12.38 16.27
CA VAL A 271 -15.73 -11.05 16.87
C VAL A 271 -16.85 -10.21 16.26
N GLU A 272 -17.85 -9.91 17.06
CA GLU A 272 -18.92 -9.01 16.64
C GLU A 272 -18.38 -7.59 16.38
N ASN A 273 -18.92 -6.93 15.35
CA ASN A 273 -18.63 -5.55 14.98
C ASN A 273 -17.16 -5.27 14.58
N LEU A 274 -16.43 -6.25 14.06
CA LEU A 274 -15.13 -6.03 13.44
C LEU A 274 -15.33 -5.65 11.98
N ASN A 275 -15.17 -4.38 11.64
CA ASN A 275 -15.36 -3.86 10.28
C ASN A 275 -14.01 -3.70 9.58
N LEU A 276 -13.86 -4.37 8.45
CA LEU A 276 -12.62 -4.49 7.68
C LEU A 276 -12.81 -3.94 6.27
N LEU A 277 -11.84 -3.17 5.78
CA LEU A 277 -11.81 -2.69 4.41
C LEU A 277 -10.43 -2.91 3.79
N ARG A 278 -10.37 -3.57 2.63
CA ARG A 278 -9.17 -3.76 1.85
C ARG A 278 -9.18 -2.82 0.64
N ILE A 279 -8.18 -1.92 0.54
CA ILE A 279 -8.03 -0.95 -0.54
C ILE A 279 -6.82 -1.33 -1.38
N TYR A 280 -7.03 -1.52 -2.68
CA TYR A 280 -6.02 -1.87 -3.67
C TYR A 280 -5.66 -0.66 -4.53
N ALA A 281 -4.42 -0.63 -5.04
CA ALA A 281 -4.08 0.28 -6.12
C ALA A 281 -4.93 -0.01 -7.37
N LYS A 282 -5.23 1.00 -8.17
CA LYS A 282 -6.15 0.89 -9.32
C LYS A 282 -5.75 -0.20 -10.32
N ASN A 283 -4.46 -0.36 -10.59
CA ASN A 283 -3.94 -1.41 -11.45
C ASN A 283 -4.11 -2.82 -10.85
N GLN A 284 -4.23 -2.91 -9.54
CA GLN A 284 -4.37 -4.17 -8.81
C GLN A 284 -5.82 -4.62 -8.66
N GLU A 285 -6.81 -3.76 -8.92
CA GLU A 285 -8.24 -4.07 -8.83
C GLU A 285 -8.69 -5.17 -9.81
N LEU A 286 -7.98 -5.33 -10.93
CA LEU A 286 -8.29 -6.30 -12.00
C LEU A 286 -7.68 -7.68 -11.77
N ILE A 287 -6.77 -7.83 -10.81
CA ILE A 287 -6.11 -9.10 -10.55
C ILE A 287 -7.07 -10.05 -9.82
N ILE A 288 -7.11 -11.31 -10.24
CA ILE A 288 -7.90 -12.35 -9.60
C ILE A 288 -7.27 -12.68 -8.23
N ARG A 289 -8.09 -12.62 -7.17
CA ARG A 289 -7.70 -12.88 -5.79
C ARG A 289 -8.62 -13.90 -5.13
N HIS A 290 -8.32 -14.20 -3.87
CA HIS A 290 -9.18 -15.09 -3.08
C HIS A 290 -10.58 -14.48 -2.96
N LYS A 291 -11.61 -15.25 -3.34
CA LYS A 291 -13.00 -14.76 -3.45
C LYS A 291 -13.56 -14.17 -2.14
N SER A 292 -13.10 -14.67 -1.00
CA SER A 292 -13.53 -14.13 0.30
C SER A 292 -13.13 -12.67 0.51
N LEU A 293 -12.10 -12.16 -0.20
CA LEU A 293 -11.70 -10.76 -0.11
C LEU A 293 -12.69 -9.82 -0.82
N ASP A 294 -13.58 -10.34 -1.69
CA ASP A 294 -14.56 -9.51 -2.40
C ASP A 294 -15.54 -8.82 -1.44
N GLU A 295 -15.81 -9.41 -0.26
CA GLU A 295 -16.74 -8.84 0.74
C GLU A 295 -16.17 -7.65 1.50
N ILE A 296 -14.85 -7.47 1.52
CA ILE A 296 -14.16 -6.35 2.17
C ILE A 296 -13.37 -5.48 1.18
N SER A 297 -13.38 -5.81 -0.11
CA SER A 297 -12.63 -5.05 -1.13
C SER A 297 -13.38 -3.78 -1.54
N TYR A 298 -12.74 -2.62 -1.33
CA TYR A 298 -13.29 -1.30 -1.62
C TYR A 298 -13.92 -1.20 -3.02
N HIS A 299 -13.18 -1.56 -4.08
CA HIS A 299 -13.65 -1.49 -5.47
C HIS A 299 -14.84 -2.42 -5.76
N LYS A 300 -14.96 -3.56 -5.04
CA LYS A 300 -16.11 -4.46 -5.17
C LYS A 300 -17.36 -3.92 -4.46
N LEU A 301 -17.16 -3.32 -3.29
CA LEU A 301 -18.22 -2.71 -2.50
C LEU A 301 -18.80 -1.49 -3.21
N ILE A 302 -17.97 -0.59 -3.75
CA ILE A 302 -18.42 0.55 -4.54
C ILE A 302 -19.22 0.10 -5.76
N LYS A 303 -18.77 -0.92 -6.48
CA LYS A 303 -19.50 -1.44 -7.65
C LYS A 303 -20.88 -1.95 -7.26
N LYS A 304 -21.02 -2.64 -6.13
CA LYS A 304 -22.32 -3.09 -5.61
C LYS A 304 -23.25 -1.93 -5.26
N ASP A 305 -22.73 -0.87 -4.68
CA ASP A 305 -23.52 0.31 -4.32
C ASP A 305 -23.91 1.14 -5.54
N TYR A 306 -23.04 1.22 -6.53
CA TYR A 306 -23.36 1.84 -7.83
C TYR A 306 -24.54 1.15 -8.53
N ASP A 307 -24.55 -0.18 -8.54
CA ASP A 307 -25.65 -0.97 -9.13
C ASP A 307 -26.98 -0.82 -8.36
N ARG A 308 -26.93 -0.32 -7.10
CA ARG A 308 -28.11 -0.07 -6.24
C ARG A 308 -28.60 1.38 -6.22
N ASN A 309 -28.09 2.25 -7.10
CA ASN A 309 -28.46 3.68 -7.19
C ASN A 309 -28.22 4.53 -5.90
N ASN A 310 -27.38 4.08 -4.97
CA ASN A 310 -27.02 4.81 -3.74
C ASN A 310 -25.75 5.65 -3.90
N PHE A 311 -25.65 6.45 -4.96
CA PHE A 311 -24.39 7.05 -5.42
C PHE A 311 -23.94 8.31 -4.67
N PHE A 312 -24.79 8.97 -3.90
CA PHE A 312 -24.42 10.21 -3.20
C PHE A 312 -23.91 9.91 -1.78
N GLY A 313 -22.59 10.00 -1.61
CA GLY A 313 -21.88 9.86 -0.31
C GLY A 313 -21.14 8.53 -0.08
N GLY A 314 -21.22 7.55 -1.01
CA GLY A 314 -20.78 6.18 -0.74
C GLY A 314 -19.25 5.97 -0.57
N ARG A 315 -18.40 6.80 -1.16
CA ARG A 315 -16.95 6.56 -1.17
C ARG A 315 -16.30 6.81 0.19
N ASN A 316 -16.54 7.98 0.75
CA ASN A 316 -15.99 8.35 2.05
C ASN A 316 -16.62 7.50 3.17
N LYS A 317 -17.90 7.15 3.02
CA LYS A 317 -18.61 6.34 3.99
C LYS A 317 -18.00 4.95 4.20
N LEU A 318 -17.48 4.29 3.16
CA LEU A 318 -16.83 2.98 3.30
C LEU A 318 -15.60 3.06 4.21
N VAL A 319 -14.79 4.11 4.11
CA VAL A 319 -13.64 4.28 5.03
C VAL A 319 -14.11 4.66 6.42
N GLU A 320 -15.16 5.51 6.54
CA GLU A 320 -15.73 5.92 7.83
C GLU A 320 -16.34 4.76 8.60
N ASP A 321 -17.08 3.87 7.94
CA ASP A 321 -17.80 2.75 8.53
C ASP A 321 -16.89 1.57 8.92
N ASN A 322 -15.60 1.60 8.52
CA ASN A 322 -14.67 0.52 8.81
C ASN A 322 -13.62 0.91 9.84
N ASP A 323 -13.33 -0.02 10.74
CA ASP A 323 -12.39 0.15 11.85
C ASP A 323 -10.94 -0.07 11.46
N ILE A 324 -10.71 -1.07 10.59
CA ILE A 324 -9.39 -1.49 10.14
C ILE A 324 -9.33 -1.38 8.63
N ILE A 325 -8.43 -0.54 8.15
CA ILE A 325 -8.15 -0.35 6.74
C ILE A 325 -6.86 -1.11 6.42
N ILE A 326 -6.89 -1.91 5.34
CA ILE A 326 -5.75 -2.75 4.92
C ILE A 326 -5.29 -2.29 3.54
N SER A 327 -4.01 -1.97 3.39
CA SER A 327 -3.42 -1.50 2.14
C SER A 327 -1.96 -1.96 2.01
N THR A 328 -1.28 -1.58 0.91
CA THR A 328 0.19 -1.58 0.89
C THR A 328 0.71 -0.23 1.38
N CYS A 329 1.97 -0.17 1.84
CA CYS A 329 2.56 1.09 2.32
C CYS A 329 2.42 2.20 1.28
N VAL A 330 2.87 1.97 0.07
CA VAL A 330 2.77 2.95 -1.03
C VAL A 330 1.33 3.32 -1.34
N ASN A 331 0.39 2.37 -1.31
CA ASN A 331 -1.01 2.66 -1.65
C ASN A 331 -1.80 3.30 -0.50
N SER A 332 -1.25 3.39 0.70
CA SER A 332 -1.90 4.12 1.80
C SER A 332 -2.02 5.64 1.54
N TYR A 333 -1.25 6.15 0.57
CA TYR A 333 -1.34 7.55 0.11
C TYR A 333 -2.29 7.71 -1.10
N CYS A 334 -3.35 6.91 -1.21
CA CYS A 334 -4.35 7.08 -2.27
C CYS A 334 -5.48 8.01 -1.84
N ASP A 335 -6.21 8.57 -2.83
CA ASP A 335 -7.31 9.52 -2.63
C ASP A 335 -8.38 9.01 -1.65
N GLU A 336 -8.54 7.70 -1.55
CA GLU A 336 -9.52 7.05 -0.69
C GLU A 336 -9.11 7.07 0.79
N ILE A 337 -7.82 7.18 1.09
CA ILE A 337 -7.25 7.07 2.45
C ILE A 337 -6.67 8.38 2.96
N ILE A 338 -6.00 9.17 2.11
CA ILE A 338 -5.15 10.30 2.48
C ILE A 338 -5.82 11.37 3.36
N ASN A 339 -7.15 11.49 3.31
CA ASN A 339 -7.90 12.49 4.09
C ASN A 339 -8.38 11.98 5.45
N TYR A 340 -7.88 10.82 5.92
CA TYR A 340 -8.28 10.24 7.19
C TYR A 340 -7.09 10.12 8.14
N ASP A 341 -7.36 10.32 9.43
CA ASP A 341 -6.39 10.12 10.49
C ASP A 341 -6.34 8.65 10.92
N PHE A 342 -5.12 8.11 11.02
CA PHE A 342 -4.87 6.75 11.50
C PHE A 342 -3.95 6.77 12.71
N PRO A 343 -4.50 6.96 13.92
CA PRO A 343 -3.68 6.98 15.15
C PRO A 343 -2.89 5.70 15.39
N PHE A 344 -3.32 4.58 14.81
CA PHE A 344 -2.65 3.28 14.92
C PHE A 344 -2.21 2.78 13.54
N VAL A 345 -0.91 2.67 13.34
CA VAL A 345 -0.30 2.15 12.11
C VAL A 345 0.46 0.87 12.41
N ILE A 346 0.16 -0.19 11.65
CA ILE A 346 0.84 -1.48 11.76
C ILE A 346 1.42 -1.80 10.39
N ILE A 347 2.74 -1.93 10.30
CA ILE A 347 3.42 -2.29 9.06
C ILE A 347 3.94 -3.72 9.18
N VAL A 348 3.41 -4.60 8.36
CA VAL A 348 3.80 -6.01 8.29
C VAL A 348 4.79 -6.20 7.15
N ASP A 349 5.77 -7.09 7.35
CA ASP A 349 6.93 -7.26 6.46
C ASP A 349 7.73 -5.95 6.27
N ALA A 350 7.82 -5.15 7.35
CA ALA A 350 8.48 -3.85 7.35
C ALA A 350 9.96 -3.90 6.97
N ASN A 351 10.59 -5.07 7.08
CA ASN A 351 11.95 -5.32 6.64
C ASN A 351 12.10 -5.56 5.12
N ASN A 352 10.99 -5.67 4.38
CA ASN A 352 10.95 -5.87 2.93
C ASN A 352 10.62 -4.58 2.15
N SER A 353 10.46 -3.45 2.84
CA SER A 353 10.27 -2.13 2.27
C SER A 353 11.45 -1.23 2.66
N ASN A 354 11.77 -0.26 1.83
CA ASN A 354 12.71 0.78 2.20
C ASN A 354 12.10 1.74 3.25
N GLU A 355 12.92 2.61 3.81
CA GLU A 355 12.49 3.53 4.87
C GLU A 355 11.43 4.51 4.38
N ASN A 356 11.59 5.03 3.15
CA ASN A 356 10.67 6.01 2.55
C ASN A 356 9.28 5.41 2.26
N GLU A 357 9.21 4.14 1.85
CA GLU A 357 7.92 3.43 1.73
C GLU A 357 7.22 3.24 3.08
N ASN A 358 7.99 2.90 4.13
CA ASN A 358 7.46 2.74 5.48
C ASN A 358 7.02 4.07 6.10
N LEU A 359 7.61 5.19 5.68
CA LEU A 359 7.23 6.53 6.14
C LEU A 359 5.82 6.90 5.66
N ILE A 360 5.41 6.50 4.46
CA ILE A 360 4.12 6.89 3.85
C ILE A 360 2.92 6.68 4.80
N PRO A 361 2.63 5.47 5.33
CA PRO A 361 1.50 5.29 6.23
C PRO A 361 1.64 6.03 7.57
N ILE A 362 2.87 6.36 7.97
CA ILE A 362 3.14 7.05 9.24
C ILE A 362 2.70 8.51 9.18
N THR A 363 2.81 9.16 8.02
CA THR A 363 2.40 10.56 7.83
C THR A 363 0.89 10.77 7.88
N LEU A 364 0.09 9.72 8.00
CA LEU A 364 -1.36 9.80 8.12
C LEU A 364 -1.82 9.95 9.60
N GLN A 365 -1.20 10.87 10.34
CA GLN A 365 -1.52 11.23 11.73
C GLN A 365 -1.28 10.09 12.74
N ALA A 366 -0.23 9.28 12.51
CA ALA A 366 0.12 8.19 13.42
C ALA A 366 0.50 8.69 14.82
N LYS A 367 0.03 7.97 15.85
CA LYS A 367 0.38 8.16 17.27
C LYS A 367 1.00 6.91 17.88
N HIS A 368 0.80 5.77 17.24
CA HIS A 368 1.35 4.50 17.68
C HIS A 368 1.68 3.64 16.45
N ILE A 369 2.89 3.12 16.41
CA ILE A 369 3.42 2.34 15.29
C ILE A 369 3.92 1.00 15.78
N VAL A 370 3.61 -0.04 15.01
CA VAL A 370 4.17 -1.38 15.17
C VAL A 370 4.76 -1.85 13.85
N LEU A 371 6.07 -1.99 13.80
CA LEU A 371 6.81 -2.54 12.66
C LEU A 371 7.04 -4.03 12.90
N ILE A 372 6.49 -4.87 12.06
CA ILE A 372 6.59 -6.33 12.16
C ILE A 372 7.47 -6.87 11.03
N ALA A 373 8.46 -7.67 11.38
CA ALA A 373 9.33 -8.35 10.44
C ALA A 373 9.28 -9.86 10.61
N ASN A 374 9.35 -10.60 9.50
CA ASN A 374 9.51 -12.04 9.47
C ASN A 374 11.00 -12.42 9.45
N GLU A 375 11.34 -13.57 10.03
CA GLU A 375 12.72 -14.03 10.21
C GLU A 375 13.46 -14.32 8.89
N GLU A 376 12.72 -14.68 7.82
CA GLU A 376 13.30 -15.26 6.60
C GLU A 376 13.85 -14.24 5.58
N SER A 377 13.53 -12.96 5.75
CA SER A 377 13.94 -11.91 4.80
C SER A 377 14.89 -10.92 5.45
N ASP A 378 16.17 -11.23 5.47
CA ASP A 378 17.20 -10.24 5.70
C ASP A 378 17.63 -9.65 4.34
N SER A 379 16.80 -8.76 3.78
CA SER A 379 17.25 -7.90 2.70
C SER A 379 18.39 -7.06 3.25
N GLY A 380 19.57 -7.13 2.62
CA GLY A 380 20.78 -6.48 3.11
C GLY A 380 20.67 -4.96 3.31
N ASP A 381 19.58 -4.35 2.87
CA ASP A 381 19.38 -2.91 2.85
C ASP A 381 18.95 -2.36 4.21
N ASP A 382 19.41 -1.16 4.54
CA ASP A 382 18.97 -0.39 5.70
C ASP A 382 17.51 0.03 5.48
N ASN A 383 16.67 -0.21 6.48
CA ASN A 383 15.25 0.16 6.47
C ASN A 383 14.81 0.61 7.86
N LEU A 384 13.64 1.25 7.92
CA LEU A 384 13.11 1.79 9.17
C LEU A 384 13.03 0.75 10.30
N TYR A 385 12.63 -0.49 10.00
CA TYR A 385 12.56 -1.56 11.02
C TYR A 385 13.93 -1.86 11.63
N LYS A 386 14.98 -2.04 10.81
CA LYS A 386 16.34 -2.33 11.28
C LYS A 386 16.90 -1.18 12.10
N ARG A 387 16.73 0.05 11.60
CA ARG A 387 17.17 1.26 12.27
C ARG A 387 16.49 1.43 13.63
N MET A 388 15.18 1.30 13.72
CA MET A 388 14.42 1.40 14.97
C MET A 388 14.78 0.28 15.96
N LYS A 389 14.96 -0.94 15.47
CA LYS A 389 15.43 -2.05 16.31
C LYS A 389 16.79 -1.80 16.93
N TYR A 390 17.71 -1.18 16.17
CA TYR A 390 19.05 -0.86 16.61
C TYR A 390 19.06 0.28 17.65
N LEU A 391 18.38 1.37 17.32
CA LEU A 391 18.32 2.57 18.18
C LEU A 391 17.55 2.31 19.49
N TYR A 392 16.46 1.53 19.40
CA TYR A 392 15.55 1.31 20.54
C TYR A 392 15.39 -0.17 20.87
N PRO A 393 16.46 -0.86 21.33
CA PRO A 393 16.37 -2.30 21.63
C PRO A 393 15.38 -2.61 22.75
N GLY A 394 15.10 -1.64 23.64
CA GLY A 394 14.04 -1.73 24.67
C GLY A 394 12.61 -1.81 24.13
N ASN A 395 12.40 -1.38 22.88
CA ASN A 395 11.10 -1.43 22.17
C ASN A 395 11.01 -2.64 21.25
N HIS A 396 12.06 -3.46 21.16
CA HIS A 396 12.09 -4.65 20.34
C HIS A 396 11.47 -5.86 21.06
N ILE A 397 10.66 -6.63 20.34
CA ILE A 397 9.93 -7.79 20.83
C ILE A 397 10.18 -8.97 19.88
N GLU A 398 10.64 -10.08 20.40
CA GLU A 398 10.75 -11.36 19.64
C GLU A 398 9.62 -12.30 20.05
N LEU A 399 8.86 -12.79 19.07
CA LEU A 399 7.72 -13.68 19.24
C LEU A 399 7.94 -15.05 18.58
#